data_5d66837c951b72a6618b64668dcde492
#
_entry.id   5d66837c951b72a6618b64668dcde492
#
_cell.length_a   1.000
_cell.length_b   1.000
_cell.length_c   1.000
_cell.angle_alpha   90.00
_cell.angle_beta   90.00
_cell.angle_gamma   90.00
#
_symmetry.space_group_name_H-M   'P 1'
#
loop_
_entity.id
_entity.type
_entity.pdbx_description
1 polymer ?
#
loop_
_entity_poly.entity_id
_entity_poly.type
_entity_poly.pdbx_seq_one_letter_code
_entity_poly.pdbx_strand_id
1 'polypeptide(L)'
;MPVRIYTTNTGTDLSDAEAALLADLVARHGRAVLLAPSFAELDLCRHDAAVAGASLGVDYKTPASWLRSLWELMGDGRSFVDNMQRQMLFSDMIARRDDADLQPLSRSQGTVRMLARMARDVLPGVAGTGAERCCGDVCQPDPKSDAEARVFELLGAYASGLDRRDMVEPCEAADLMAEALADNLPACSRAVCVRGITSFTHGLLELLSAVANNGGEVVVLLAREQAAMREELASAFDARGVLFEAAPLGEGAAAPQTASKSAAQPTFVEVAGPHARAHAYVDAID
;
A
#
# COMPACT_ATOMS: atom_id res chain seq x y z
N MET A 1 15.92 -4.55 9.22
CA MET A 1 16.02 -5.99 8.87
C MET A 1 15.97 -6.13 7.35
N PRO A 2 16.51 -7.19 6.73
CA PRO A 2 16.40 -7.34 5.28
C PRO A 2 14.95 -7.59 4.86
N VAL A 3 14.57 -7.10 3.66
CA VAL A 3 13.35 -7.50 2.99
C VAL A 3 13.54 -8.91 2.44
N ARG A 4 12.61 -9.80 2.74
CA ARG A 4 12.65 -11.18 2.22
C ARG A 4 11.69 -11.32 1.04
N ILE A 5 12.22 -11.74 -0.09
CA ILE A 5 11.46 -11.98 -1.31
C ILE A 5 11.40 -13.50 -1.55
N TYR A 6 10.23 -14.07 -1.43
CA TYR A 6 9.99 -15.49 -1.69
C TYR A 6 9.26 -15.70 -3.01
N THR A 7 9.70 -16.70 -3.76
CA THR A 7 8.97 -17.18 -4.93
C THR A 7 8.09 -18.35 -4.51
N THR A 8 6.80 -18.28 -4.75
CA THR A 8 5.83 -19.31 -4.38
C THR A 8 5.25 -19.99 -5.61
N ASN A 9 4.77 -21.23 -5.45
CA ASN A 9 3.97 -21.88 -6.49
C ASN A 9 2.53 -21.41 -6.34
N THR A 10 2.20 -20.31 -7.02
CA THR A 10 0.92 -19.66 -6.78
C THR A 10 -0.24 -20.29 -7.52
N GLY A 11 -1.21 -20.73 -6.71
CA GLY A 11 -2.62 -20.65 -7.05
C GLY A 11 -3.26 -19.37 -6.47
N THR A 12 -4.55 -19.19 -6.69
CA THR A 12 -5.35 -18.14 -6.02
C THR A 12 -5.37 -18.35 -4.50
N ASP A 13 -5.22 -19.58 -4.05
CA ASP A 13 -5.36 -20.02 -2.66
C ASP A 13 -4.05 -19.83 -1.89
N LEU A 14 -4.15 -19.56 -0.60
CA LEU A 14 -3.00 -19.46 0.30
C LEU A 14 -2.44 -20.86 0.55
N SER A 15 -1.18 -21.08 0.19
CA SER A 15 -0.51 -22.37 0.46
C SER A 15 -0.23 -22.55 1.95
N ASP A 16 -0.07 -23.83 2.39
CA ASP A 16 0.32 -24.15 3.77
C ASP A 16 1.63 -23.47 4.20
N ALA A 17 2.58 -23.31 3.27
CA ALA A 17 3.85 -22.63 3.54
C ALA A 17 3.65 -21.12 3.76
N GLU A 18 2.76 -20.48 2.99
CA GLU A 18 2.40 -19.06 3.17
C GLU A 18 1.63 -18.87 4.48
N ALA A 19 0.71 -19.77 4.81
CA ALA A 19 -0.02 -19.74 6.08
C ALA A 19 0.94 -19.91 7.28
N ALA A 20 1.88 -20.84 7.20
CA ALA A 20 2.91 -21.04 8.24
C ALA A 20 3.81 -19.81 8.39
N LEU A 21 4.17 -19.15 7.28
CA LEU A 21 4.94 -17.90 7.31
C LEU A 21 4.16 -16.77 8.00
N LEU A 22 2.86 -16.62 7.72
CA LEU A 22 2.02 -15.63 8.39
C LEU A 22 1.90 -15.91 9.89
N ALA A 23 1.71 -17.16 10.28
CA ALA A 23 1.68 -17.58 11.69
C ALA A 23 3.01 -17.27 12.40
N ASP A 24 4.15 -17.50 11.75
CA ASP A 24 5.48 -17.20 12.27
C ASP A 24 5.70 -15.68 12.43
N LEU A 25 5.27 -14.86 11.45
CA LEU A 25 5.29 -13.40 11.55
C LEU A 25 4.47 -12.91 12.74
N VAL A 26 3.26 -13.43 12.93
CA VAL A 26 2.41 -13.10 14.09
C VAL A 26 3.05 -13.56 15.40
N ALA A 27 3.64 -14.76 15.45
CA ALA A 27 4.29 -15.26 16.65
C ALA A 27 5.47 -14.38 17.08
N ARG A 28 6.25 -13.85 16.14
CA ARG A 28 7.41 -12.99 16.42
C ARG A 28 7.03 -11.54 16.75
N HIS A 29 6.04 -10.98 16.06
CA HIS A 29 5.71 -9.55 16.14
C HIS A 29 4.38 -9.26 16.88
N GLY A 30 3.62 -10.29 17.25
CA GLY A 30 2.28 -10.18 17.86
C GLY A 30 1.18 -9.87 16.84
N ARG A 31 1.51 -9.18 15.75
CA ARG A 31 0.60 -8.84 14.63
C ARG A 31 1.38 -8.81 13.32
N ALA A 32 0.67 -9.09 12.22
CA ALA A 32 1.17 -8.94 10.86
C ALA A 32 0.12 -8.28 9.97
N VAL A 33 0.56 -7.53 8.96
CA VAL A 33 -0.31 -7.00 7.91
C VAL A 33 -0.10 -7.85 6.66
N LEU A 34 -1.18 -8.38 6.09
CA LEU A 34 -1.16 -8.98 4.76
C LEU A 34 -1.72 -7.99 3.74
N LEU A 35 -0.88 -7.61 2.78
CA LEU A 35 -1.27 -6.75 1.67
C LEU A 35 -1.56 -7.59 0.42
N ALA A 36 -2.76 -7.42 -0.15
CA ALA A 36 -3.13 -7.99 -1.44
C ALA A 36 -3.79 -6.93 -2.34
N PRO A 37 -3.81 -7.13 -3.69
CA PRO A 37 -4.24 -6.10 -4.63
C PRO A 37 -5.73 -5.76 -4.53
N SER A 38 -6.57 -6.67 -4.06
CA SER A 38 -8.02 -6.48 -4.01
C SER A 38 -8.66 -7.05 -2.75
N PHE A 39 -9.84 -6.54 -2.40
CA PHE A 39 -10.64 -7.09 -1.29
C PHE A 39 -11.07 -8.54 -1.54
N ALA A 40 -11.33 -8.92 -2.79
CA ALA A 40 -11.69 -10.29 -3.14
C ALA A 40 -10.54 -11.26 -2.82
N GLU A 41 -9.30 -10.90 -3.16
CA GLU A 41 -8.13 -11.70 -2.82
C GLU A 41 -7.87 -11.74 -1.31
N LEU A 42 -8.10 -10.62 -0.61
CA LEU A 42 -7.99 -10.58 0.85
C LEU A 42 -8.98 -11.51 1.54
N ASP A 43 -10.22 -11.58 1.05
CA ASP A 43 -11.24 -12.47 1.60
C ASP A 43 -10.89 -13.96 1.38
N LEU A 44 -10.32 -14.30 0.21
CA LEU A 44 -9.78 -15.64 -0.04
C LEU A 44 -8.62 -15.95 0.92
N CYS A 45 -7.62 -15.07 1.00
CA CYS A 45 -6.49 -15.27 1.91
C CYS A 45 -6.95 -15.40 3.37
N ARG A 46 -7.94 -14.61 3.80
CA ARG A 46 -8.51 -14.70 5.15
C ARG A 46 -9.18 -16.04 5.41
N HIS A 47 -9.95 -16.52 4.43
CA HIS A 47 -10.61 -17.81 4.52
C HIS A 47 -9.59 -18.94 4.66
N ASP A 48 -8.59 -18.98 3.78
CA ASP A 48 -7.57 -20.02 3.75
C ASP A 48 -6.70 -20.00 5.02
N ALA A 49 -6.29 -18.78 5.45
CA ALA A 49 -5.56 -18.62 6.71
C ALA A 49 -6.40 -19.07 7.92
N ALA A 50 -7.72 -18.87 7.90
CA ALA A 50 -8.59 -19.36 8.96
C ALA A 50 -8.68 -20.89 8.97
N VAL A 51 -8.78 -21.52 7.79
CA VAL A 51 -8.74 -22.99 7.64
C VAL A 51 -7.41 -23.56 8.15
N ALA A 52 -6.30 -22.88 7.87
CA ALA A 52 -4.96 -23.26 8.33
C ALA A 52 -4.68 -22.87 9.81
N GLY A 53 -5.62 -22.18 10.50
CA GLY A 53 -5.43 -21.72 11.87
C GLY A 53 -4.46 -20.54 12.02
N ALA A 54 -4.14 -19.84 10.94
CA ALA A 54 -3.15 -18.76 10.87
C ALA A 54 -3.78 -17.35 10.73
N SER A 55 -5.10 -17.18 10.89
CA SER A 55 -5.78 -15.91 10.67
C SER A 55 -5.72 -14.93 11.84
N LEU A 56 -5.50 -15.42 13.07
CA LEU A 56 -5.46 -14.57 14.26
C LEU A 56 -4.21 -13.69 14.28
N GLY A 57 -4.40 -12.41 14.53
CA GLY A 57 -3.29 -11.44 14.57
C GLY A 57 -2.88 -10.93 13.19
N VAL A 58 -3.56 -11.34 12.10
CA VAL A 58 -3.31 -10.84 10.74
C VAL A 58 -4.34 -9.79 10.36
N ASP A 59 -3.86 -8.60 10.00
CA ASP A 59 -4.67 -7.50 9.44
C ASP A 59 -4.63 -7.59 7.91
N TYR A 60 -5.79 -7.82 7.28
CA TYR A 60 -5.91 -7.98 5.83
C TYR A 60 -6.24 -6.64 5.18
N LYS A 61 -5.35 -6.11 4.37
CA LYS A 61 -5.48 -4.77 3.77
C LYS A 61 -5.04 -4.73 2.32
N THR A 62 -5.66 -3.83 1.53
CA THR A 62 -5.07 -3.40 0.27
C THR A 62 -3.99 -2.34 0.55
N PRO A 63 -3.03 -2.09 -0.37
CA PRO A 63 -2.06 -1.01 -0.19
C PRO A 63 -2.72 0.35 0.12
N ALA A 64 -3.80 0.66 -0.57
CA ALA A 64 -4.56 1.90 -0.35
C ALA A 64 -5.24 1.96 1.02
N SER A 65 -5.81 0.84 1.51
CA SER A 65 -6.44 0.80 2.83
C SER A 65 -5.40 0.78 3.96
N TRP A 66 -4.22 0.21 3.71
CA TRP A 66 -3.10 0.28 4.64
C TRP A 66 -2.56 1.70 4.78
N LEU A 67 -2.28 2.39 3.67
CA LEU A 67 -1.89 3.80 3.69
C LEU A 67 -2.91 4.65 4.44
N ARG A 68 -4.20 4.46 4.19
CA ARG A 68 -5.26 5.19 4.90
C ARG A 68 -5.23 4.94 6.40
N SER A 69 -5.01 3.70 6.83
CA SER A 69 -4.90 3.38 8.25
C SER A 69 -3.67 3.99 8.91
N LEU A 70 -2.54 4.07 8.19
CA LEU A 70 -1.34 4.77 8.65
C LEU A 70 -1.60 6.27 8.78
N TRP A 71 -2.28 6.85 7.78
CA TRP A 71 -2.65 8.26 7.78
C TRP A 71 -3.60 8.63 8.93
N GLU A 72 -4.60 7.78 9.21
CA GLU A 72 -5.49 7.96 10.36
C GLU A 72 -4.75 7.88 11.71
N LEU A 73 -3.66 7.11 11.77
CA LEU A 73 -2.87 6.93 12.99
C LEU A 73 -1.82 8.02 13.20
N MET A 74 -1.13 8.45 12.16
CA MET A 74 0.07 9.28 12.24
C MET A 74 0.04 10.51 11.31
N GLY A 75 -0.98 10.65 10.47
CA GLY A 75 -1.09 11.75 9.53
C GLY A 75 -1.39 13.09 10.20
N ASP A 76 -1.30 14.15 9.43
CA ASP A 76 -1.49 15.54 9.87
C ASP A 76 -2.95 16.01 9.91
N GLY A 77 -3.92 15.12 9.61
CA GLY A 77 -5.35 15.40 9.62
C GLY A 77 -5.93 15.88 8.30
N ARG A 78 -5.12 16.08 7.27
CA ARG A 78 -5.61 16.38 5.91
C ARG A 78 -6.43 15.22 5.36
N SER A 79 -7.42 15.55 4.52
CA SER A 79 -8.28 14.55 3.87
C SER A 79 -7.70 14.09 2.54
N PHE A 80 -7.85 12.80 2.21
CA PHE A 80 -7.50 12.32 0.88
C PHE A 80 -8.41 12.92 -0.20
N VAL A 81 -7.80 13.46 -1.26
CA VAL A 81 -8.54 13.93 -2.41
C VAL A 81 -9.12 12.76 -3.21
N ASP A 82 -10.40 12.81 -3.55
CA ASP A 82 -11.01 11.84 -4.43
C ASP A 82 -10.85 12.19 -5.92
N ASN A 83 -11.20 11.24 -6.80
CA ASN A 83 -11.02 11.43 -8.24
C ASN A 83 -11.92 12.54 -8.83
N MET A 84 -13.11 12.76 -8.28
CA MET A 84 -14.01 13.82 -8.72
C MET A 84 -13.48 15.19 -8.28
N GLN A 85 -13.12 15.32 -7.01
CA GLN A 85 -12.51 16.53 -6.45
C GLN A 85 -11.26 16.94 -7.23
N ARG A 86 -10.38 15.98 -7.54
CA ARG A 86 -9.18 16.20 -8.35
C ARG A 86 -9.51 16.78 -9.72
N GLN A 87 -10.45 16.19 -10.44
CA GLN A 87 -10.88 16.69 -11.74
C GLN A 87 -11.52 18.07 -11.66
N MET A 88 -12.35 18.31 -10.66
CA MET A 88 -12.98 19.61 -10.43
C MET A 88 -11.93 20.69 -10.15
N LEU A 89 -10.92 20.40 -9.32
CA LEU A 89 -9.84 21.33 -9.00
C LEU A 89 -9.03 21.70 -10.24
N PHE A 90 -8.64 20.73 -11.08
CA PHE A 90 -7.95 21.02 -12.33
C PHE A 90 -8.82 21.84 -13.29
N SER A 91 -10.09 21.47 -13.46
CA SER A 91 -11.01 22.21 -14.33
C SER A 91 -11.16 23.68 -13.89
N ASP A 92 -11.36 23.91 -12.59
CA ASP A 92 -11.49 25.25 -12.01
C ASP A 92 -10.19 26.07 -12.15
N MET A 93 -9.06 25.45 -11.87
CA MET A 93 -7.73 26.11 -12.01
C MET A 93 -7.46 26.54 -13.45
N ILE A 94 -7.70 25.66 -14.42
CA ILE A 94 -7.47 25.98 -15.83
C ILE A 94 -8.45 27.08 -16.28
N ALA A 95 -9.70 27.02 -15.85
CA ALA A 95 -10.72 28.00 -16.23
C ALA A 95 -10.44 29.42 -15.68
N ARG A 96 -9.75 29.51 -14.56
CA ARG A 96 -9.41 30.81 -13.91
C ARG A 96 -8.11 31.44 -14.44
N ARG A 97 -7.35 30.73 -15.26
CA ARG A 97 -6.12 31.30 -15.86
C ARG A 97 -6.49 32.22 -17.03
N ASP A 98 -5.85 33.37 -17.09
CA ASP A 98 -5.95 34.31 -18.22
C ASP A 98 -5.15 33.85 -19.45
N ASP A 99 -4.92 32.56 -19.60
CA ASP A 99 -4.23 31.96 -20.74
C ASP A 99 -5.26 31.47 -21.74
N ALA A 100 -5.40 32.19 -22.84
CA ALA A 100 -6.37 31.90 -23.91
C ALA A 100 -6.17 30.50 -24.51
N ASP A 101 -4.94 29.97 -24.50
CA ASP A 101 -4.62 28.64 -25.05
C ASP A 101 -5.06 27.53 -24.07
N LEU A 102 -5.07 27.80 -22.77
CA LEU A 102 -5.44 26.81 -21.74
C LEU A 102 -6.95 26.79 -21.46
N GLN A 103 -7.66 27.91 -21.60
CA GLN A 103 -9.10 27.98 -21.31
C GLN A 103 -9.96 26.95 -22.04
N PRO A 104 -9.77 26.68 -23.35
CA PRO A 104 -10.51 25.61 -24.02
C PRO A 104 -10.26 24.23 -23.43
N LEU A 105 -9.06 24.00 -22.85
CA LEU A 105 -8.66 22.73 -22.26
C LEU A 105 -9.41 22.42 -20.95
N SER A 106 -9.92 23.44 -20.25
CA SER A 106 -10.75 23.22 -19.03
C SER A 106 -12.02 22.41 -19.33
N ARG A 107 -12.53 22.52 -20.56
CA ARG A 107 -13.71 21.78 -21.04
C ARG A 107 -13.35 20.42 -21.67
N SER A 108 -12.05 20.18 -21.91
CA SER A 108 -11.56 18.91 -22.43
C SER A 108 -11.44 17.89 -21.32
N GLN A 109 -12.42 16.98 -21.20
CA GLN A 109 -12.35 15.90 -20.21
C GLN A 109 -11.09 15.04 -20.34
N GLY A 110 -10.55 14.88 -21.55
CA GLY A 110 -9.30 14.14 -21.79
C GLY A 110 -8.11 14.78 -21.11
N THR A 111 -7.93 16.10 -21.29
CA THR A 111 -6.84 16.87 -20.67
C THR A 111 -6.95 16.89 -19.14
N VAL A 112 -8.15 17.17 -18.62
CA VAL A 112 -8.39 17.17 -17.15
C VAL A 112 -8.10 15.80 -16.55
N ARG A 113 -8.53 14.70 -17.19
CA ARG A 113 -8.23 13.33 -16.72
C ARG A 113 -6.74 13.00 -16.80
N MET A 114 -6.05 13.47 -17.83
CA MET A 114 -4.59 13.29 -17.95
C MET A 114 -3.86 13.99 -16.80
N LEU A 115 -4.15 15.27 -16.54
CA LEU A 115 -3.56 16.02 -15.44
C LEU A 115 -3.90 15.39 -14.08
N ALA A 116 -5.14 14.96 -13.88
CA ALA A 116 -5.56 14.28 -12.67
C ALA A 116 -4.82 12.94 -12.45
N ARG A 117 -4.49 12.21 -13.52
CA ARG A 117 -3.66 11.00 -13.44
C ARG A 117 -2.21 11.36 -13.10
N MET A 118 -1.65 12.36 -13.78
CA MET A 118 -0.28 12.81 -13.49
C MET A 118 -0.12 13.28 -12.04
N ALA A 119 -1.07 14.06 -11.52
CA ALA A 119 -1.04 14.48 -10.12
C ALA A 119 -1.01 13.30 -9.15
N ARG A 120 -1.85 12.30 -9.40
CA ARG A 120 -1.90 11.10 -8.54
C ARG A 120 -0.60 10.31 -8.53
N ASP A 121 0.07 10.23 -9.69
CA ASP A 121 1.18 9.30 -9.89
C ASP A 121 2.56 9.97 -9.71
N VAL A 122 2.68 11.29 -9.96
CA VAL A 122 3.99 11.97 -10.04
C VAL A 122 4.09 13.28 -9.24
N LEU A 123 3.04 13.67 -8.52
CA LEU A 123 3.00 14.97 -7.83
C LEU A 123 4.19 15.22 -6.89
N PRO A 124 4.62 14.29 -6.03
CA PRO A 124 5.74 14.52 -5.12
C PRO A 124 7.03 14.86 -5.85
N GLY A 125 7.32 14.17 -6.95
CA GLY A 125 8.52 14.41 -7.76
C GLY A 125 8.54 15.73 -8.52
N VAL A 126 7.38 16.40 -8.66
CA VAL A 126 7.25 17.68 -9.38
C VAL A 126 7.05 18.86 -8.44
N ALA A 127 6.25 18.69 -7.38
CA ALA A 127 5.85 19.77 -6.48
C ALA A 127 6.49 19.68 -5.08
N GLY A 128 7.24 18.63 -4.81
CA GLY A 128 7.75 18.30 -3.48
C GLY A 128 6.65 17.80 -2.53
N THR A 129 7.04 17.31 -1.38
CA THR A 129 6.14 16.99 -0.27
C THR A 129 5.77 18.25 0.52
N GLY A 130 4.81 18.17 1.44
CA GLY A 130 4.33 19.33 2.19
C GLY A 130 5.43 20.12 2.89
N ALA A 131 6.38 19.44 3.53
CA ALA A 131 7.50 20.06 4.24
C ALA A 131 8.47 20.78 3.28
N GLU A 132 8.82 20.14 2.16
CA GLU A 132 9.70 20.70 1.13
C GLU A 132 9.06 21.90 0.44
N ARG A 133 7.75 21.89 0.17
CA ARG A 133 7.01 23.01 -0.38
C ARG A 133 7.06 24.25 0.52
N CYS A 134 6.99 24.04 1.83
CA CYS A 134 7.09 25.12 2.81
C CYS A 134 8.50 25.73 2.89
N CYS A 135 9.54 24.95 2.64
CA CYS A 135 10.94 25.42 2.71
C CYS A 135 11.44 26.14 1.44
N GLY A 136 10.69 26.12 0.36
CA GLY A 136 11.05 26.83 -0.89
C GLY A 136 12.15 26.18 -1.73
N ASP A 137 12.79 25.13 -1.26
CA ASP A 137 13.88 24.40 -1.92
C ASP A 137 13.38 23.18 -2.70
N VAL A 138 12.28 23.32 -3.42
CA VAL A 138 11.79 22.23 -4.27
C VAL A 138 12.72 22.07 -5.47
N CYS A 139 13.41 20.97 -5.54
CA CYS A 139 14.16 20.55 -6.72
C CYS A 139 13.16 20.17 -7.84
N GLN A 140 12.58 21.16 -8.51
CA GLN A 140 11.75 20.88 -9.68
C GLN A 140 12.64 20.30 -10.77
N PRO A 141 12.24 19.19 -11.41
CA PRO A 141 12.96 18.66 -12.54
C PRO A 141 12.98 19.72 -13.65
N ASP A 142 14.14 19.93 -14.27
CA ASP A 142 14.27 20.87 -15.39
C ASP A 142 13.33 20.42 -16.54
N PRO A 143 12.38 21.28 -16.95
CA PRO A 143 11.46 20.93 -18.00
C PRO A 143 12.20 20.82 -19.34
N LYS A 144 11.96 19.75 -20.09
CA LYS A 144 12.56 19.50 -21.40
C LYS A 144 11.89 20.29 -22.52
N SER A 145 10.75 20.93 -22.25
CA SER A 145 9.98 21.71 -23.20
C SER A 145 9.06 22.70 -22.48
N ASP A 146 8.63 23.76 -23.21
CA ASP A 146 7.67 24.74 -22.69
C ASP A 146 6.33 24.10 -22.31
N ALA A 147 5.92 23.04 -23.00
CA ALA A 147 4.70 22.30 -22.67
C ALA A 147 4.84 21.57 -21.33
N GLU A 148 5.99 20.97 -21.08
CA GLU A 148 6.30 20.29 -19.81
C GLU A 148 6.39 21.29 -18.67
N ALA A 149 7.03 22.45 -18.88
CA ALA A 149 7.08 23.54 -17.91
C ALA A 149 5.67 23.99 -17.48
N ARG A 150 4.75 24.16 -18.44
CA ARG A 150 3.35 24.52 -18.16
C ARG A 150 2.62 23.44 -17.36
N VAL A 151 2.88 22.17 -17.64
CA VAL A 151 2.30 21.06 -16.88
C VAL A 151 2.83 21.06 -15.44
N PHE A 152 4.12 21.25 -15.23
CA PHE A 152 4.71 21.34 -13.89
C PHE A 152 4.16 22.53 -13.10
N GLU A 153 3.99 23.66 -13.75
CA GLU A 153 3.36 24.84 -13.14
C GLU A 153 1.91 24.56 -12.71
N LEU A 154 1.14 23.83 -13.54
CA LEU A 154 -0.22 23.42 -13.21
C LEU A 154 -0.25 22.44 -12.03
N LEU A 155 0.66 21.47 -11.99
CA LEU A 155 0.78 20.53 -10.90
C LEU A 155 1.19 21.22 -9.59
N GLY A 156 2.13 22.17 -9.63
CA GLY A 156 2.52 22.96 -8.46
C GLY A 156 1.37 23.84 -7.93
N ALA A 157 0.62 24.47 -8.83
CA ALA A 157 -0.56 25.26 -8.45
C ALA A 157 -1.68 24.35 -7.87
N TYR A 158 -1.82 23.14 -8.39
CA TYR A 158 -2.75 22.14 -7.87
C TYR A 158 -2.36 21.70 -6.46
N ALA A 159 -1.09 21.36 -6.22
CA ALA A 159 -0.57 21.00 -4.90
C ALA A 159 -0.85 22.12 -3.87
N SER A 160 -0.53 23.37 -4.21
CA SER A 160 -0.86 24.53 -3.36
C SER A 160 -2.37 24.72 -3.17
N GLY A 161 -3.17 24.27 -4.12
CA GLY A 161 -4.63 24.28 -4.04
C GLY A 161 -5.17 23.21 -3.07
N LEU A 162 -4.52 22.08 -2.96
CA LEU A 162 -4.82 21.03 -1.98
C LEU A 162 -4.50 21.49 -0.56
N ASP A 163 -3.30 22.06 -0.34
CA ASP A 163 -2.88 22.56 0.98
C ASP A 163 -3.88 23.58 1.55
N ARG A 164 -4.35 24.52 0.72
CA ARG A 164 -5.37 25.49 1.13
C ARG A 164 -6.73 24.90 1.48
N ARG A 165 -6.98 23.63 1.18
CA ARG A 165 -8.24 22.90 1.44
C ARG A 165 -8.07 21.78 2.44
N ASP A 166 -6.92 21.69 3.09
CA ASP A 166 -6.58 20.60 3.99
C ASP A 166 -6.76 19.23 3.33
N MET A 167 -6.28 19.12 2.08
CA MET A 167 -6.33 17.89 1.29
C MET A 167 -4.92 17.40 0.94
N VAL A 168 -4.80 16.09 0.70
CA VAL A 168 -3.54 15.43 0.35
C VAL A 168 -3.77 14.38 -0.76
N GLU A 169 -2.81 14.26 -1.66
CA GLU A 169 -2.76 13.15 -2.60
C GLU A 169 -2.24 11.87 -1.93
N PRO A 170 -2.75 10.69 -2.31
CA PRO A 170 -2.24 9.42 -1.77
C PRO A 170 -0.74 9.21 -1.96
N CYS A 171 -0.14 9.68 -3.06
CA CYS A 171 1.29 9.57 -3.29
C CYS A 171 2.10 10.45 -2.32
N GLU A 172 1.67 11.69 -2.08
CA GLU A 172 2.27 12.58 -1.09
C GLU A 172 2.09 12.04 0.34
N ALA A 173 0.89 11.55 0.65
CA ALA A 173 0.64 10.93 1.94
C ALA A 173 1.52 9.70 2.19
N ALA A 174 1.83 8.92 1.13
CA ALA A 174 2.72 7.77 1.25
C ALA A 174 4.16 8.20 1.61
N ASP A 175 4.67 9.28 1.00
CA ASP A 175 6.01 9.80 1.30
C ASP A 175 6.08 10.35 2.74
N LEU A 176 5.08 11.15 3.14
CA LEU A 176 4.98 11.64 4.53
C LEU A 176 4.86 10.50 5.55
N MET A 177 4.12 9.44 5.22
CA MET A 177 4.03 8.27 6.09
C MET A 177 5.32 7.47 6.12
N ALA A 178 6.08 7.40 5.02
CA ALA A 178 7.39 6.76 5.02
C ALA A 178 8.36 7.50 5.94
N GLU A 179 8.38 8.83 5.94
CA GLU A 179 9.15 9.65 6.89
C GLU A 179 8.71 9.40 8.34
N ALA A 180 7.40 9.42 8.61
CA ALA A 180 6.87 9.15 9.94
C ALA A 180 7.19 7.73 10.45
N LEU A 181 7.14 6.73 9.55
CA LEU A 181 7.53 5.34 9.87
C LEU A 181 9.02 5.19 10.13
N ALA A 182 9.88 5.99 9.49
CA ALA A 182 11.31 6.01 9.76
C ALA A 182 11.61 6.52 11.18
N ASP A 183 10.82 7.46 11.69
CA ASP A 183 10.96 7.99 13.04
C ASP A 183 10.32 7.07 14.09
N ASN A 184 9.14 6.52 13.79
CA ASN A 184 8.38 5.70 14.74
C ASN A 184 7.59 4.60 14.02
N LEU A 185 7.99 3.35 14.21
CA LEU A 185 7.32 2.19 13.64
C LEU A 185 6.24 1.67 14.60
N PRO A 186 4.94 1.85 14.28
CA PRO A 186 3.86 1.35 15.13
C PRO A 186 3.82 -0.18 15.15
N ALA A 187 3.41 -0.75 16.28
CA ALA A 187 3.39 -2.20 16.50
C ALA A 187 2.55 -2.94 15.43
N CYS A 188 1.48 -2.31 14.90
CA CYS A 188 0.64 -2.88 13.87
C CYS A 188 1.30 -2.93 12.47
N SER A 189 2.46 -2.32 12.29
CA SER A 189 3.20 -2.29 11.01
C SER A 189 4.60 -2.91 11.08
N ARG A 190 4.94 -3.58 12.19
CA ARG A 190 6.25 -4.22 12.36
C ARG A 190 6.48 -5.44 11.48
N ALA A 191 5.42 -6.09 11.02
CA ALA A 191 5.50 -7.20 10.09
C ALA A 191 4.52 -6.98 8.94
N VAL A 192 5.03 -6.90 7.72
CA VAL A 192 4.23 -6.68 6.52
C VAL A 192 4.54 -7.78 5.51
N CYS A 193 3.50 -8.51 5.12
CA CYS A 193 3.56 -9.52 4.07
C CYS A 193 2.81 -9.01 2.84
N VAL A 194 3.45 -9.00 1.69
CA VAL A 194 2.88 -8.54 0.42
C VAL A 194 2.66 -9.76 -0.48
N ARG A 195 1.43 -9.98 -0.97
CA ARG A 195 1.07 -11.13 -1.80
C ARG A 195 0.28 -10.70 -3.04
N GLY A 196 0.61 -11.27 -4.20
CA GLY A 196 -0.15 -11.11 -5.44
C GLY A 196 -0.09 -9.72 -6.07
N ILE A 197 0.71 -8.80 -5.55
CA ILE A 197 0.86 -7.47 -6.13
C ILE A 197 1.76 -7.56 -7.35
N THR A 198 1.24 -7.12 -8.51
CA THR A 198 1.92 -7.16 -9.80
C THR A 198 2.57 -5.82 -10.19
N SER A 199 2.28 -4.75 -9.46
CA SER A 199 2.82 -3.42 -9.72
C SER A 199 3.07 -2.71 -8.40
N PHE A 200 4.31 -2.42 -8.11
CA PHE A 200 4.73 -1.67 -6.93
C PHE A 200 4.83 -0.19 -7.29
N THR A 201 3.94 0.61 -6.72
CA THR A 201 4.02 2.07 -6.85
C THR A 201 5.19 2.62 -6.05
N HIS A 202 5.69 3.81 -6.42
CA HIS A 202 6.73 4.51 -5.66
C HIS A 202 6.37 4.59 -4.18
N GLY A 203 5.19 5.10 -3.83
CA GLY A 203 4.77 5.24 -2.44
C GLY A 203 4.66 3.93 -1.67
N LEU A 204 4.27 2.80 -2.31
CA LEU A 204 4.30 1.50 -1.66
C LEU A 204 5.74 1.06 -1.35
N LEU A 205 6.67 1.27 -2.27
CA LEU A 205 8.08 0.96 -2.07
C LEU A 205 8.69 1.82 -0.95
N GLU A 206 8.38 3.12 -0.89
CA GLU A 206 8.81 4.00 0.21
C GLU A 206 8.33 3.51 1.57
N LEU A 207 7.04 3.18 1.69
CA LEU A 207 6.46 2.67 2.93
C LEU A 207 7.10 1.34 3.38
N LEU A 208 7.27 0.38 2.45
CA LEU A 208 7.90 -0.91 2.76
C LEU A 208 9.37 -0.74 3.16
N SER A 209 10.07 0.17 2.47
CA SER A 209 11.48 0.48 2.77
C SER A 209 11.61 1.15 4.14
N ALA A 210 10.73 2.07 4.49
CA ALA A 210 10.72 2.71 5.81
C ALA A 210 10.47 1.70 6.93
N VAL A 211 9.52 0.76 6.74
CA VAL A 211 9.28 -0.34 7.69
C VAL A 211 10.56 -1.18 7.87
N ALA A 212 11.21 -1.58 6.78
CA ALA A 212 12.41 -2.42 6.84
C ALA A 212 13.60 -1.70 7.49
N ASN A 213 13.83 -0.43 7.14
CA ASN A 213 14.92 0.40 7.69
C ASN A 213 14.73 0.70 9.17
N ASN A 214 13.49 0.79 9.65
CA ASN A 214 13.19 1.00 11.07
C ASN A 214 12.99 -0.31 11.86
N GLY A 215 13.61 -1.41 11.39
CA GLY A 215 13.67 -2.68 12.12
C GLY A 215 12.39 -3.54 12.03
N GLY A 216 11.44 -3.16 11.19
CA GLY A 216 10.31 -4.02 10.85
C GLY A 216 10.70 -5.12 9.87
N GLU A 217 9.84 -6.09 9.72
CA GLU A 217 10.04 -7.23 8.83
C GLU A 217 9.09 -7.13 7.63
N VAL A 218 9.67 -7.12 6.44
CA VAL A 218 8.92 -7.08 5.17
C VAL A 218 9.17 -8.37 4.42
N VAL A 219 8.08 -9.02 4.03
CA VAL A 219 8.09 -10.24 3.22
C VAL A 219 7.30 -9.98 1.95
N VAL A 220 7.88 -10.29 0.79
CA VAL A 220 7.20 -10.20 -0.51
C VAL A 220 7.07 -11.60 -1.10
N LEU A 221 5.83 -12.01 -1.34
CA LEU A 221 5.49 -13.29 -1.96
C LEU A 221 5.20 -13.05 -3.44
N LEU A 222 6.10 -13.51 -4.30
CA LEU A 222 5.96 -13.42 -5.75
C LEU A 222 5.49 -14.77 -6.32
N ALA A 223 4.54 -14.72 -7.24
CA ALA A 223 4.21 -15.85 -8.05
C ALA A 223 5.40 -16.26 -8.92
N ARG A 224 5.50 -17.54 -9.28
CA ARG A 224 6.56 -18.02 -10.16
C ARG A 224 6.58 -17.27 -11.49
N GLU A 225 5.42 -16.89 -12.01
CA GLU A 225 5.25 -16.10 -13.23
C GLU A 225 5.78 -14.66 -13.07
N GLN A 226 5.89 -14.18 -11.84
CA GLN A 226 6.40 -12.86 -11.48
C GLN A 226 7.90 -12.88 -11.15
N ALA A 227 8.61 -13.97 -11.43
CA ALA A 227 10.04 -14.08 -11.08
C ALA A 227 10.90 -12.96 -11.68
N ALA A 228 10.53 -12.41 -12.85
CA ALA A 228 11.21 -11.27 -13.46
C ALA A 228 11.14 -10.00 -12.59
N MET A 229 10.04 -9.78 -11.85
CA MET A 229 9.91 -8.65 -10.93
C MET A 229 10.88 -8.71 -9.75
N ARG A 230 11.45 -9.85 -9.44
CA ARG A 230 12.38 -10.01 -8.32
C ARG A 230 13.61 -9.11 -8.47
N GLU A 231 14.17 -9.03 -9.68
CA GLU A 231 15.35 -8.21 -9.95
C GLU A 231 15.00 -6.71 -9.91
N GLU A 232 13.84 -6.34 -10.43
CA GLU A 232 13.33 -4.96 -10.38
C GLU A 232 13.10 -4.52 -8.93
N LEU A 233 12.46 -5.37 -8.11
CA LEU A 233 12.24 -5.10 -6.69
C LEU A 233 13.54 -5.05 -5.90
N ALA A 234 14.47 -5.97 -6.16
CA ALA A 234 15.78 -5.98 -5.55
C ALA A 234 16.52 -4.66 -5.82
N SER A 235 16.56 -4.22 -7.08
CA SER A 235 17.14 -2.93 -7.47
C SER A 235 16.41 -1.74 -6.83
N ALA A 236 15.08 -1.80 -6.74
CA ALA A 236 14.29 -0.73 -6.13
C ALA A 236 14.53 -0.61 -4.62
N PHE A 237 14.72 -1.72 -3.90
CA PHE A 237 15.07 -1.72 -2.47
C PHE A 237 16.51 -1.32 -2.23
N ASP A 238 17.44 -1.79 -3.07
CA ASP A 238 18.87 -1.40 -3.00
C ASP A 238 19.04 0.12 -3.18
N ALA A 239 18.35 0.70 -4.15
CA ALA A 239 18.34 2.15 -4.37
C ALA A 239 17.82 2.95 -3.14
N ARG A 240 17.11 2.30 -2.23
CA ARG A 240 16.59 2.87 -0.96
C ARG A 240 17.43 2.48 0.26
N GLY A 241 18.57 1.85 0.04
CA GLY A 241 19.46 1.41 1.11
C GLY A 241 18.92 0.25 1.94
N VAL A 242 17.96 -0.52 1.39
CA VAL A 242 17.35 -1.66 2.08
C VAL A 242 18.01 -2.95 1.62
N LEU A 243 18.55 -3.72 2.57
CA LEU A 243 19.06 -5.06 2.29
C LEU A 243 17.89 -6.00 1.96
N PHE A 244 18.11 -6.90 1.01
CA PHE A 244 17.11 -7.90 0.65
C PHE A 244 17.74 -9.31 0.58
N GLU A 245 16.91 -10.31 0.83
CA GLU A 245 17.23 -11.73 0.68
C GLU A 245 16.17 -12.38 -0.20
N ALA A 246 16.58 -13.15 -1.19
CA ALA A 246 15.67 -13.85 -2.09
C ALA A 246 15.86 -15.37 -1.95
N ALA A 247 14.76 -16.09 -1.70
CA ALA A 247 14.74 -17.54 -1.56
C ALA A 247 13.45 -18.16 -2.13
N PRO A 248 13.44 -19.42 -2.54
CA PRO A 248 12.20 -20.14 -2.81
C PRO A 248 11.44 -20.34 -1.49
N LEU A 249 10.12 -20.17 -1.48
CA LEU A 249 9.30 -20.54 -0.35
C LEU A 249 8.92 -22.02 -0.49
N GLY A 250 9.41 -22.83 0.44
CA GLY A 250 9.08 -24.27 0.51
C GLY A 250 10.07 -25.17 -0.23
N GLU A 251 11.00 -25.61 0.51
CA GLU A 251 11.67 -26.92 0.57
C GLU A 251 12.79 -26.79 1.63
N GLY A 252 12.43 -26.54 2.90
CA GLY A 252 13.43 -26.58 3.95
C GLY A 252 13.31 -25.63 5.14
N ALA A 253 12.31 -24.76 5.20
CA ALA A 253 12.01 -24.12 6.48
C ALA A 253 11.31 -25.16 7.36
N ALA A 254 12.08 -25.88 8.18
CA ALA A 254 11.52 -26.71 9.24
C ALA A 254 10.63 -25.80 10.09
N ALA A 255 9.31 -25.99 9.97
CA ALA A 255 8.36 -25.39 10.88
C ALA A 255 8.82 -25.72 12.30
N PRO A 256 8.86 -24.77 13.25
CA PRO A 256 9.04 -25.11 14.63
C PRO A 256 7.96 -26.13 14.97
N GLN A 257 8.36 -27.30 15.42
CA GLN A 257 7.42 -28.33 15.89
C GLN A 257 6.71 -27.77 17.12
N THR A 258 5.63 -27.02 16.90
CA THR A 258 4.67 -26.71 17.94
C THR A 258 3.96 -28.02 18.24
N ALA A 259 4.14 -28.48 19.46
CA ALA A 259 3.51 -29.65 20.01
C ALA A 259 2.03 -29.68 19.62
N SER A 260 1.64 -30.74 18.91
CA SER A 260 0.27 -31.08 18.55
C SER A 260 -0.58 -31.12 19.83
N LYS A 261 -1.20 -30.02 20.19
CA LYS A 261 -2.42 -30.07 20.98
C LYS A 261 -3.54 -30.36 19.98
N SER A 262 -4.14 -31.55 20.12
CA SER A 262 -5.36 -31.93 19.44
C SER A 262 -6.36 -30.77 19.49
N ALA A 263 -6.40 -29.95 18.43
CA ALA A 263 -7.41 -28.95 18.26
C ALA A 263 -8.70 -29.66 17.86
N ALA A 264 -9.75 -29.47 18.64
CA ALA A 264 -11.09 -29.91 18.26
C ALA A 264 -11.36 -29.31 16.85
N GLN A 265 -11.73 -30.18 15.91
CA GLN A 265 -12.09 -29.75 14.56
C GLN A 265 -13.23 -28.75 14.65
N PRO A 266 -13.11 -27.55 14.07
CA PRO A 266 -14.21 -26.59 14.05
C PRO A 266 -15.40 -27.19 13.31
N THR A 267 -16.55 -27.24 13.98
CA THR A 267 -17.80 -27.67 13.36
C THR A 267 -18.36 -26.52 12.55
N PHE A 268 -18.36 -26.64 11.23
CA PHE A 268 -19.00 -25.67 10.36
C PHE A 268 -20.51 -25.88 10.35
N VAL A 269 -21.25 -24.87 10.77
CA VAL A 269 -22.71 -24.85 10.67
C VAL A 269 -23.06 -23.98 9.45
N GLU A 270 -23.66 -24.60 8.43
CA GLU A 270 -24.15 -23.88 7.26
C GLU A 270 -25.41 -23.10 7.66
N VAL A 271 -25.33 -21.77 7.60
CA VAL A 271 -26.41 -20.90 8.10
C VAL A 271 -26.93 -20.03 6.96
N ALA A 272 -28.21 -20.17 6.65
CA ALA A 272 -28.88 -19.43 5.58
C ALA A 272 -29.28 -18.01 6.07
N GLY A 273 -28.51 -17.00 5.62
CA GLY A 273 -28.83 -15.58 5.77
C GLY A 273 -28.14 -14.85 6.95
N PRO A 274 -28.10 -13.51 6.91
CA PRO A 274 -27.33 -12.70 7.87
C PRO A 274 -27.86 -12.77 9.32
N HIS A 275 -29.16 -12.93 9.53
CA HIS A 275 -29.73 -13.03 10.87
C HIS A 275 -29.45 -14.41 11.53
N ALA A 276 -29.46 -15.48 10.75
CA ALA A 276 -29.13 -16.81 11.23
C ALA A 276 -27.66 -16.94 11.64
N ARG A 277 -26.74 -16.21 10.99
CA ARG A 277 -25.32 -16.15 11.37
C ARG A 277 -25.10 -15.54 12.75
N ALA A 278 -25.84 -14.52 13.12
CA ALA A 278 -25.74 -13.89 14.43
C ALA A 278 -26.17 -14.85 15.56
N HIS A 279 -27.25 -15.63 15.36
CA HIS A 279 -27.69 -16.62 16.33
C HIS A 279 -26.72 -17.78 16.47
N ALA A 280 -26.19 -18.31 15.37
CA ALA A 280 -25.21 -19.41 15.42
C ALA A 280 -23.90 -19.00 16.12
N TYR A 281 -23.52 -17.70 16.09
CA TYR A 281 -22.36 -17.18 16.82
C TYR A 281 -22.60 -17.11 18.33
N VAL A 282 -23.81 -16.80 18.76
CA VAL A 282 -24.19 -16.75 20.19
C VAL A 282 -24.26 -18.17 20.76
N ASP A 283 -24.84 -19.11 20.03
CA ASP A 283 -24.98 -20.51 20.46
C ASP A 283 -23.64 -21.29 20.48
N ALA A 284 -22.60 -20.78 19.83
CA ALA A 284 -21.26 -21.38 19.84
C ALA A 284 -20.36 -20.87 20.98
N ILE A 285 -20.83 -19.87 21.77
CA ILE A 285 -20.07 -19.26 22.88
C ILE A 285 -20.55 -19.80 24.23
N ASP A 286 -21.74 -20.37 24.32
CA ASP A 286 -22.29 -21.09 25.49
C ASP A 286 -21.87 -22.58 25.46
#